data_f61bdd93fd6cb73487e6945ec4269ca7
#
_entry.id   f61bdd93fd6cb73487e6945ec4269ca7
#
_cell.length_a   1.000
_cell.length_b   1.000
_cell.length_c   1.000
_cell.angle_alpha   90.00
_cell.angle_beta   90.00
_cell.angle_gamma   90.00
#
_symmetry.space_group_name_H-M   'P 1'
#
loop_
_entity.id
_entity.type
_entity.pdbx_description
1 polymer ?
#
loop_
_entity_poly.entity_id
_entity_poly.type
_entity_poly.pdbx_seq_one_letter_code
_entity_poly.pdbx_strand_id
1 'polypeptide(L)'
;LIEFIADKRKEWESLPPEVIGFPRTANNVDKYADAVTLYKKSTPMHIRGSLLFNFYLKKHKLTHKYNFIAPGEKIKYIHLRKPNPTGENVMSFINEFPPEFNFNTFIDYDIMYQKGFLDPLQGILDPLGWKTEKQATLFDFFT
;
A
#
# COMPACT_ATOMS: atom_id res chain seq x y z
N LEU A 1 24.22 -7.78 -6.37
CA LEU A 1 22.81 -7.40 -6.58
C LEU A 1 21.87 -8.01 -5.57
N ILE A 2 22.02 -9.30 -5.29
CA ILE A 2 21.12 -10.02 -4.37
C ILE A 2 21.25 -9.47 -2.95
N GLU A 3 22.48 -9.27 -2.48
CA GLU A 3 22.71 -8.71 -1.15
C GLU A 3 22.14 -7.29 -1.06
N PHE A 4 22.30 -6.52 -2.11
CA PHE A 4 21.74 -5.17 -2.17
C PHE A 4 20.22 -5.20 -2.04
N ILE A 5 19.58 -6.11 -2.74
CA ILE A 5 18.12 -6.24 -2.71
C ILE A 5 17.65 -6.67 -1.31
N ALA A 6 18.36 -7.62 -0.69
CA ALA A 6 18.02 -8.08 0.66
C ALA A 6 18.18 -6.95 1.68
N ASP A 7 19.25 -6.15 1.55
CA ASP A 7 19.48 -5.03 2.45
C ASP A 7 18.42 -3.96 2.28
N LYS A 8 18.00 -3.69 1.05
CA LYS A 8 16.91 -2.74 0.78
C LYS A 8 15.59 -3.24 1.35
N ARG A 9 15.34 -4.55 1.34
CA ARG A 9 14.13 -5.12 1.94
C ARG A 9 14.07 -4.84 3.44
N LYS A 10 15.19 -5.00 4.14
CA LYS A 10 15.27 -4.68 5.56
C LYS A 10 15.08 -3.20 5.83
N GLU A 11 15.71 -2.38 5.02
CA GLU A 11 15.58 -0.93 5.11
C GLU A 11 14.13 -0.50 4.89
N TRP A 12 13.44 -1.15 3.93
CA TRP A 12 12.05 -0.86 3.62
C TRP A 12 11.14 -1.09 4.81
N GLU A 13 11.37 -2.14 5.58
CA GLU A 13 10.58 -2.45 6.77
C GLU A 13 10.66 -1.37 7.84
N SER A 14 11.76 -0.62 7.86
CA SER A 14 11.96 0.44 8.85
C SER A 14 11.36 1.78 8.41
N LEU A 15 10.90 1.89 7.16
CA LEU A 15 10.34 3.13 6.64
C LEU A 15 8.87 3.28 7.05
N PRO A 16 8.44 4.52 7.34
CA PRO A 16 7.04 4.74 7.69
C PRO A 16 6.13 4.60 6.46
N PRO A 17 4.83 4.32 6.68
CA PRO A 17 3.87 4.20 5.58
C PRO A 17 3.85 5.41 4.66
N GLU A 18 4.08 6.61 5.21
CA GLU A 18 4.09 7.85 4.45
C GLU A 18 5.16 7.88 3.36
N VAL A 19 6.23 7.11 3.56
CA VAL A 19 7.33 7.05 2.59
C VAL A 19 7.09 5.98 1.54
N ILE A 20 6.59 4.81 1.94
CA ILE A 20 6.46 3.67 1.04
C ILE A 20 5.10 3.60 0.34
N GLY A 21 4.11 4.39 0.78
CA GLY A 21 2.78 4.38 0.19
C GLY A 21 2.78 4.76 -1.28
N PHE A 22 1.91 4.12 -2.05
CA PHE A 22 1.81 4.37 -3.49
C PHE A 22 0.92 5.59 -3.75
N PRO A 23 1.42 6.60 -4.50
CA PRO A 23 0.64 7.80 -4.78
C PRO A 23 -0.45 7.53 -5.81
N ARG A 24 -1.63 8.07 -5.58
CA ARG A 24 -2.77 8.02 -6.48
C ARG A 24 -3.64 9.26 -6.28
N THR A 25 -4.61 9.44 -7.17
CA THR A 25 -5.63 10.49 -7.02
C THR A 25 -6.96 9.82 -6.72
N ALA A 26 -7.67 10.32 -5.72
CA ALA A 26 -8.95 9.74 -5.28
C ALA A 26 -10.10 10.16 -6.19
N ASN A 27 -10.02 9.85 -7.47
CA ASN A 27 -11.05 10.19 -8.43
C ASN A 27 -12.30 9.34 -8.20
N ASN A 28 -13.46 9.99 -8.19
CA ASN A 28 -14.75 9.31 -8.08
C ASN A 28 -14.95 8.55 -6.75
N VAL A 29 -14.31 8.99 -5.68
CA VAL A 29 -14.46 8.33 -4.38
C VAL A 29 -15.94 8.32 -3.95
N ASP A 30 -16.67 9.38 -4.23
CA ASP A 30 -18.10 9.46 -3.94
C ASP A 30 -18.92 8.54 -4.83
N LYS A 31 -18.51 8.35 -6.09
CA LYS A 31 -19.22 7.48 -7.04
C LYS A 31 -19.24 6.03 -6.59
N TYR A 32 -18.16 5.56 -5.95
CA TYR A 32 -18.03 4.18 -5.54
C TYR A 32 -18.51 3.93 -4.11
N ALA A 33 -18.90 4.96 -3.37
CA ALA A 33 -19.39 4.81 -2.02
C ALA A 33 -20.72 4.07 -1.99
N ASP A 34 -20.91 3.21 -1.00
CA ASP A 34 -22.15 2.47 -0.78
C ASP A 34 -22.49 2.48 0.70
N ALA A 35 -23.75 2.78 1.01
CA ALA A 35 -24.18 2.94 2.40
C ALA A 35 -24.20 1.61 3.17
N VAL A 36 -24.37 0.49 2.49
CA VAL A 36 -24.52 -0.82 3.11
C VAL A 36 -23.17 -1.56 3.16
N THR A 37 -22.46 -1.60 2.02
CA THR A 37 -21.24 -2.40 1.88
C THR A 37 -19.96 -1.57 1.93
N LEU A 38 -20.06 -0.28 2.20
CA LEU A 38 -19.00 0.70 2.20
C LEU A 38 -18.58 1.12 0.79
N TYR A 39 -18.43 0.17 -0.14
CA TYR A 39 -18.09 0.48 -1.52
C TYR A 39 -18.80 -0.47 -2.48
N LYS A 40 -18.92 -0.01 -3.73
CA LYS A 40 -19.57 -0.80 -4.77
C LYS A 40 -18.65 -1.87 -5.33
N LYS A 41 -19.22 -2.87 -5.98
CA LYS A 41 -18.46 -3.90 -6.67
C LYS A 41 -17.59 -3.24 -7.75
N SER A 42 -16.41 -3.80 -7.97
CA SER A 42 -15.42 -3.30 -8.94
C SER A 42 -14.80 -1.96 -8.59
N THR A 43 -14.89 -1.55 -7.33
CA THR A 43 -14.21 -0.33 -6.87
C THR A 43 -12.69 -0.51 -6.95
N PRO A 44 -11.96 0.45 -7.54
CA PRO A 44 -10.50 0.38 -7.57
C PRO A 44 -9.89 0.31 -6.17
N MET A 45 -8.75 -0.33 -6.05
CA MET A 45 -8.11 -0.57 -4.76
C MET A 45 -7.88 0.70 -3.94
N HIS A 46 -7.31 1.73 -4.56
CA HIS A 46 -7.03 2.99 -3.85
C HIS A 46 -8.31 3.71 -3.42
N ILE A 47 -9.41 3.51 -4.12
CA ILE A 47 -10.70 4.08 -3.73
C ILE A 47 -11.31 3.28 -2.58
N ARG A 48 -11.19 1.95 -2.60
CA ARG A 48 -11.61 1.13 -1.47
C ARG A 48 -10.88 1.56 -0.19
N GLY A 49 -9.57 1.77 -0.31
CA GLY A 49 -8.78 2.27 0.81
C GLY A 49 -9.21 3.64 1.28
N SER A 50 -9.61 4.53 0.36
CA SER A 50 -10.06 5.87 0.70
C SER A 50 -11.39 5.85 1.46
N LEU A 51 -12.33 5.03 1.01
CA LEU A 51 -13.61 4.86 1.69
C LEU A 51 -13.43 4.23 3.07
N LEU A 52 -12.52 3.28 3.17
CA LEU A 52 -12.20 2.66 4.45
C LEU A 52 -11.59 3.67 5.42
N PHE A 53 -10.67 4.51 4.93
CA PHE A 53 -10.08 5.57 5.72
C PHE A 53 -11.15 6.50 6.29
N ASN A 54 -12.07 6.96 5.44
CA ASN A 54 -13.15 7.84 5.86
C ASN A 54 -14.07 7.17 6.90
N PHE A 55 -14.35 5.89 6.70
CA PHE A 55 -15.14 5.11 7.65
C PHE A 55 -14.47 5.05 9.01
N TYR A 56 -13.17 4.76 9.05
CA TYR A 56 -12.44 4.65 10.30
C TYR A 56 -12.24 6.00 11.00
N LEU A 57 -12.15 7.10 10.24
CA LEU A 57 -12.13 8.43 10.85
C LEU A 57 -13.42 8.68 11.65
N LYS A 58 -14.56 8.29 11.09
CA LYS A 58 -15.84 8.42 11.79
C LYS A 58 -15.89 7.49 12.98
N LYS A 59 -15.53 6.23 12.79
CA LYS A 59 -15.61 5.19 13.82
C LYS A 59 -14.77 5.55 15.04
N HIS A 60 -13.58 6.10 14.83
CA HIS A 60 -12.67 6.48 15.92
C HIS A 60 -12.83 7.94 16.36
N LYS A 61 -13.80 8.66 15.79
CA LYS A 61 -14.08 10.05 16.12
C LYS A 61 -12.87 10.97 15.94
N LEU A 62 -12.17 10.77 14.80
CA LEU A 62 -10.96 11.50 14.48
C LEU A 62 -11.17 12.61 13.46
N THR A 63 -12.41 12.95 13.15
CA THR A 63 -12.72 13.96 12.13
C THR A 63 -12.27 15.36 12.50
N HIS A 64 -11.99 15.58 13.79
CA HIS A 64 -11.44 16.86 14.25
C HIS A 64 -9.93 16.98 14.03
N LYS A 65 -9.26 15.84 13.82
CA LYS A 65 -7.80 15.81 13.66
C LYS A 65 -7.37 15.57 12.22
N TYR A 66 -8.13 14.75 11.49
CA TYR A 66 -7.84 14.40 10.10
C TYR A 66 -9.02 14.74 9.23
N ASN A 67 -8.74 15.11 7.99
CA ASN A 67 -9.78 15.40 7.01
C ASN A 67 -10.18 14.13 6.26
N PHE A 68 -11.44 14.04 5.86
CA PHE A 68 -11.88 12.99 4.95
C PHE A 68 -11.17 13.11 3.62
N ILE A 69 -10.99 11.97 2.96
CA ILE A 69 -10.51 11.95 1.59
C ILE A 69 -11.68 12.37 0.69
N ALA A 70 -11.52 13.51 0.03
CA ALA A 70 -12.53 14.06 -0.88
C ALA A 70 -12.22 13.66 -2.31
N PRO A 71 -13.20 13.70 -3.22
CA PRO A 71 -12.95 13.42 -4.63
C PRO A 71 -11.86 14.34 -5.19
N GLY A 72 -10.91 13.74 -5.92
CA GLY A 72 -9.81 14.46 -6.52
C GLY A 72 -8.60 14.71 -5.63
N GLU A 73 -8.67 14.32 -4.36
CA GLU A 73 -7.54 14.46 -3.45
C GLU A 73 -6.38 13.58 -3.86
N LYS A 74 -5.17 14.06 -3.63
CA LYS A 74 -3.98 13.23 -3.80
C LYS A 74 -3.78 12.41 -2.55
N ILE A 75 -3.65 11.10 -2.74
CA ILE A 75 -3.54 10.14 -1.63
C ILE A 75 -2.36 9.20 -1.85
N LYS A 76 -2.03 8.47 -0.81
CA LYS A 76 -1.15 7.30 -0.90
C LYS A 76 -1.91 6.11 -0.35
N TYR A 77 -1.62 4.92 -0.85
CA TYR A 77 -2.24 3.71 -0.30
C TYR A 77 -1.20 2.67 0.01
N ILE A 78 -1.51 1.82 0.98
CA ILE A 78 -0.66 0.72 1.41
C ILE A 78 -1.45 -0.57 1.39
N HIS A 79 -0.75 -1.67 1.16
CA HIS A 79 -1.34 -3.00 1.24
C HIS A 79 -1.30 -3.49 2.68
N LEU A 80 -2.38 -4.14 3.11
CA LEU A 80 -2.48 -4.72 4.45
C LEU A 80 -2.54 -6.23 4.35
N ARG A 81 -1.93 -6.91 5.32
CA ARG A 81 -2.01 -8.36 5.43
C ARG A 81 -3.35 -8.75 6.02
N LYS A 82 -3.88 -9.87 5.59
CA LYS A 82 -5.07 -10.48 6.17
C LYS A 82 -4.65 -11.70 6.99
N PRO A 83 -5.36 -12.00 8.07
CA PRO A 83 -6.49 -11.26 8.63
C PRO A 83 -6.07 -9.98 9.35
N ASN A 84 -6.94 -8.99 9.34
CA ASN A 84 -6.75 -7.76 10.09
C ASN A 84 -8.12 -7.22 10.52
N PRO A 85 -8.17 -6.24 11.44
CA PRO A 85 -9.45 -5.76 11.96
C PRO A 85 -10.40 -5.17 10.93
N THR A 86 -9.89 -4.71 9.78
CA THR A 86 -10.73 -4.09 8.75
C THR A 86 -11.36 -5.11 7.82
N GLY A 87 -10.78 -6.30 7.69
CA GLY A 87 -11.20 -7.27 6.69
C GLY A 87 -10.80 -6.89 5.27
N GLU A 88 -10.10 -5.78 5.08
CA GLU A 88 -9.65 -5.30 3.78
C GLU A 88 -8.14 -5.40 3.64
N ASN A 89 -7.67 -5.44 2.39
CA ASN A 89 -6.24 -5.57 2.10
C ASN A 89 -5.59 -4.25 1.69
N VAL A 90 -6.25 -3.14 1.92
CA VAL A 90 -5.77 -1.82 1.51
C VAL A 90 -6.26 -0.75 2.47
N MET A 91 -5.43 0.28 2.67
CA MET A 91 -5.82 1.49 3.38
C MET A 91 -5.17 2.66 2.67
N SER A 92 -5.94 3.72 2.43
CA SER A 92 -5.42 4.96 1.86
C SER A 92 -5.33 6.04 2.94
N PHE A 93 -4.52 7.05 2.70
CA PHE A 93 -4.39 8.19 3.61
C PHE A 93 -3.91 9.41 2.81
N ILE A 94 -4.05 10.60 3.38
CA ILE A 94 -3.65 11.83 2.68
C ILE A 94 -2.17 12.12 2.93
N ASN A 95 -1.84 12.70 4.07
CA ASN A 95 -0.46 13.09 4.39
C ASN A 95 0.16 12.18 5.43
N GLU A 96 -0.65 11.67 6.34
CA GLU A 96 -0.19 10.89 7.47
C GLU A 96 -1.10 9.68 7.65
N PHE A 97 -0.48 8.53 7.87
CA PHE A 97 -1.22 7.33 8.21
C PHE A 97 -1.55 7.41 9.71
N PRO A 98 -2.84 7.53 10.07
CA PRO A 98 -3.18 7.78 11.47
C PRO A 98 -2.70 6.67 12.40
N PRO A 99 -1.82 6.98 13.37
CA PRO A 99 -1.39 5.95 14.32
C PRO A 99 -2.52 5.47 15.21
N GLU A 100 -3.57 6.27 15.37
CA GLU A 100 -4.75 5.90 16.15
C GLU A 100 -5.48 4.69 15.59
N PHE A 101 -5.35 4.42 14.29
CA PHE A 101 -5.93 3.24 13.68
C PHE A 101 -5.25 1.95 14.14
N ASN A 102 -4.00 2.04 14.54
CA ASN A 102 -3.21 0.92 15.06
C ASN A 102 -3.07 -0.23 14.04
N PHE A 103 -2.91 0.11 12.77
CA PHE A 103 -2.79 -0.88 11.70
C PHE A 103 -1.36 -1.09 11.22
N ASN A 104 -0.37 -0.44 11.84
CA ASN A 104 1.01 -0.50 11.37
C ASN A 104 1.55 -1.93 11.35
N THR A 105 1.12 -2.78 12.28
CA THR A 105 1.57 -4.17 12.34
C THR A 105 0.98 -5.03 11.22
N PHE A 106 -0.03 -4.52 10.53
CA PHE A 106 -0.68 -5.24 9.44
C PHE A 106 -0.20 -4.81 8.05
N ILE A 107 0.74 -3.88 7.97
CA ILE A 107 1.29 -3.46 6.68
C ILE A 107 1.99 -4.64 6.03
N ASP A 108 1.63 -4.92 4.79
CA ASP A 108 2.24 -6.00 4.02
C ASP A 108 3.50 -5.49 3.33
N TYR A 109 4.60 -5.51 4.04
CA TYR A 109 5.86 -5.02 3.51
C TYR A 109 6.37 -5.84 2.33
N ASP A 110 6.00 -7.12 2.26
CA ASP A 110 6.42 -7.95 1.14
C ASP A 110 5.80 -7.47 -0.17
N ILE A 111 4.48 -7.24 -0.15
CA ILE A 111 3.80 -6.72 -1.33
C ILE A 111 4.25 -5.30 -1.65
N MET A 112 4.40 -4.46 -0.62
CA MET A 112 4.85 -3.09 -0.82
C MET A 112 6.23 -3.05 -1.46
N TYR A 113 7.14 -3.88 -0.99
CA TYR A 113 8.48 -3.96 -1.55
C TYR A 113 8.47 -4.54 -2.96
N GLN A 114 7.68 -5.59 -3.19
CA GLN A 114 7.57 -6.20 -4.51
C GLN A 114 7.08 -5.18 -5.55
N LYS A 115 5.98 -4.49 -5.26
CA LYS A 115 5.39 -3.56 -6.20
C LYS A 115 6.09 -2.21 -6.27
N GLY A 116 6.66 -1.77 -5.16
CA GLY A 116 7.29 -0.45 -5.08
C GLY A 116 8.76 -0.45 -5.48
N PHE A 117 9.45 -1.57 -5.35
CA PHE A 117 10.87 -1.64 -5.63
C PHE A 117 11.24 -2.74 -6.62
N LEU A 118 10.85 -3.99 -6.35
CA LEU A 118 11.29 -5.12 -7.18
C LEU A 118 10.71 -5.08 -8.60
N ASP A 119 9.42 -4.82 -8.75
CA ASP A 119 8.81 -4.78 -10.08
C ASP A 119 9.40 -3.67 -10.94
N PRO A 120 9.52 -2.42 -10.45
CA PRO A 120 10.20 -1.38 -11.22
C PRO A 120 11.66 -1.71 -11.50
N LEU A 121 12.37 -2.29 -10.54
CA LEU A 121 13.77 -2.69 -10.74
C LEU A 121 13.88 -3.78 -11.79
N GLN A 122 13.00 -4.77 -11.77
CA GLN A 122 13.00 -5.84 -12.74
C GLN A 122 12.80 -5.29 -14.18
N GLY A 123 11.94 -4.27 -14.30
CA GLY A 123 11.75 -3.61 -15.60
C GLY A 123 13.02 -2.98 -16.15
N ILE A 124 13.91 -2.56 -15.27
CA ILE A 124 15.21 -2.02 -15.66
C ILE A 124 16.19 -3.15 -15.96
N LEU A 125 16.15 -4.22 -15.18
CA LEU A 125 17.11 -5.31 -15.27
C LEU A 125 16.82 -6.31 -16.39
N ASP A 126 15.57 -6.46 -16.78
CA ASP A 126 15.19 -7.40 -17.86
C ASP A 126 15.99 -7.23 -19.14
N PRO A 127 16.15 -6.01 -19.65
CA PRO A 127 16.98 -5.82 -20.86
C PRO A 127 18.46 -6.21 -20.66
N LEU A 128 18.91 -6.26 -19.41
CA LEU A 128 20.28 -6.64 -19.07
C LEU A 128 20.42 -8.14 -18.77
N GLY A 129 19.30 -8.86 -18.73
CA GLY A 129 19.30 -10.27 -18.43
C GLY A 129 19.52 -10.59 -16.94
N TRP A 130 19.40 -9.61 -16.07
CA TRP A 130 19.60 -9.81 -14.64
C TRP A 130 18.28 -10.19 -13.96
N LYS A 131 18.40 -10.85 -12.79
CA LYS A 131 17.26 -11.33 -12.03
C LYS A 131 17.23 -10.73 -10.63
N THR A 132 16.03 -10.54 -10.11
CA THR A 132 15.85 -10.07 -8.74
C THR A 132 15.37 -11.16 -7.80
N GLU A 133 14.84 -12.25 -8.36
CA GLU A 133 14.26 -13.33 -7.57
C GLU A 133 15.33 -14.25 -7.02
N LYS A 134 15.14 -14.66 -5.79
CA LYS A 134 16.10 -15.47 -5.07
C LYS A 134 16.38 -16.80 -5.75
N GLN A 135 15.33 -17.49 -6.19
CA GLN A 135 15.52 -18.79 -6.82
C GLN A 135 16.24 -18.69 -8.15
N ALA A 136 15.94 -17.70 -8.95
CA ALA A 136 16.69 -17.45 -10.19
C ALA A 136 18.15 -17.22 -9.88
N THR A 137 18.41 -16.50 -8.82
CA THR A 137 19.75 -16.21 -8.41
C THR A 137 20.52 -17.45 -8.01
N LEU A 138 19.88 -18.34 -7.26
CA LEU A 138 20.51 -19.58 -6.83
C LEU A 138 21.01 -20.41 -7.99
N PHE A 139 20.27 -20.41 -9.08
CA PHE A 139 20.70 -21.15 -10.26
C PHE A 139 21.68 -20.37 -11.11
N ASP A 140 21.50 -19.09 -11.19
CA ASP A 140 22.40 -18.24 -11.96
C ASP A 140 23.79 -18.22 -11.42
N PHE A 141 23.95 -18.38 -10.12
CA PHE A 141 25.24 -18.40 -9.54
C PHE A 141 25.99 -19.64 -9.79
N PHE A 142 25.31 -20.76 -9.87
CA PHE A 142 25.94 -22.03 -10.02
C PHE A 142 26.34 -22.34 -11.43
N THR A 143 25.99 -21.48 -12.28
CA THR A 143 26.34 -21.63 -13.69
C THR A 143 27.55 -20.81 -14.03
#